data_e11b343c027713255431718e308a372f
#
_entry.id   e11b343c027713255431718e308a372f
#
_cell.length_a   1.000
_cell.length_b   1.000
_cell.length_c   1.000
_cell.angle_alpha   90.00
_cell.angle_beta   90.00
_cell.angle_gamma   90.00
#
_symmetry.space_group_name_H-M   'P 1'
#
loop_
_entity.id
_entity.type
_entity.pdbx_description
1 polymer ?
#
loop_
_entity_poly.entity_id
_entity_poly.type
_entity_poly.pdbx_seq_one_letter_code
_entity_poly.pdbx_strand_id
1 'polypeptide(L)'
;QTTTAQCKYRNTAVKPGEFLSYNLYYNWQFVWVKAGTASMSVVKSNYHGKPALRMALITRTSKTLDKMFVMRDTLLCYNTLDLEPLYYRKGAREGKRYTVDEAFYSYSNNHQHVKLHRQKNNGDHVWNEFNRTACAYDMMSIFLRARSFNPESWKKGKRIHIPITDGPKIINAILEYKGKTTVKAD
;
A
#
# COMPACT_ATOMS: atom_id res chain seq x y z
N GLN A 1 1.13 4.82 -32.92
CA GLN A 1 0.88 5.65 -31.75
C GLN A 1 1.28 4.86 -30.52
N THR A 2 2.36 5.25 -29.93
CA THR A 2 2.98 4.61 -28.78
C THR A 2 2.18 4.89 -27.53
N THR A 3 1.40 3.93 -27.09
CA THR A 3 0.86 3.94 -25.73
C THR A 3 1.95 3.52 -24.77
N THR A 4 2.55 4.49 -24.11
CA THR A 4 3.37 4.25 -22.92
C THR A 4 2.58 3.43 -21.93
N ALA A 5 3.16 2.37 -21.38
CA ALA A 5 2.61 1.70 -20.20
C ALA A 5 2.56 2.73 -19.06
N GLN A 6 1.48 3.50 -19.01
CA GLN A 6 1.35 4.57 -18.04
C GLN A 6 0.71 3.98 -16.80
N CYS A 7 1.55 3.75 -15.78
CA CYS A 7 1.08 3.37 -14.47
C CYS A 7 0.46 4.56 -13.71
N LYS A 8 0.31 5.68 -14.40
CA LYS A 8 -0.32 6.91 -13.91
C LYS A 8 -1.83 6.75 -13.77
N TYR A 9 -2.39 7.43 -12.81
CA TYR A 9 -3.83 7.56 -12.62
C TYR A 9 -4.17 8.97 -12.14
N ARG A 10 -5.20 9.59 -12.68
CA ARG A 10 -5.61 10.93 -12.28
C ARG A 10 -5.97 10.94 -10.79
N ASN A 11 -5.21 11.69 -10.01
CA ASN A 11 -5.48 11.88 -8.59
C ASN A 11 -6.67 12.81 -8.38
N THR A 12 -7.77 12.30 -7.86
CA THR A 12 -8.99 13.08 -7.56
C THR A 12 -9.34 13.12 -6.09
N ALA A 13 -8.67 12.33 -5.25
CA ALA A 13 -9.06 12.13 -3.87
C ALA A 13 -7.94 12.38 -2.84
N VAL A 14 -6.69 12.19 -3.23
CA VAL A 14 -5.56 12.22 -2.28
C VAL A 14 -4.99 13.63 -2.23
N LYS A 15 -4.95 14.22 -1.04
CA LYS A 15 -4.44 15.60 -0.83
C LYS A 15 -3.26 15.59 0.14
N PRO A 16 -2.19 16.36 -0.16
CA PRO A 16 -1.13 16.62 0.81
C PRO A 16 -1.69 17.31 2.06
N GLY A 17 -1.18 16.91 3.22
CA GLY A 17 -1.66 17.40 4.52
C GLY A 17 -2.74 16.51 5.15
N GLU A 18 -3.20 15.46 4.45
CA GLU A 18 -4.10 14.49 5.06
C GLU A 18 -3.44 13.76 6.22
N PHE A 19 -4.18 13.67 7.32
CA PHE A 19 -3.85 12.80 8.45
C PHE A 19 -5.12 12.07 8.89
N LEU A 20 -5.07 10.75 8.90
CA LEU A 20 -6.16 9.89 9.32
C LEU A 20 -5.69 9.01 10.47
N SER A 21 -6.53 8.86 11.47
CA SER A 21 -6.26 8.00 12.63
C SER A 21 -7.39 7.00 12.79
N TYR A 22 -7.05 5.77 13.11
CA TYR A 22 -7.98 4.66 13.21
C TYR A 22 -7.76 3.91 14.52
N ASN A 23 -8.83 3.48 15.14
CA ASN A 23 -8.80 2.42 16.13
C ASN A 23 -8.92 1.08 15.43
N LEU A 24 -8.05 0.14 15.78
CA LEU A 24 -8.09 -1.23 15.26
C LEU A 24 -8.77 -2.13 16.27
N TYR A 25 -9.78 -2.86 15.83
CA TYR A 25 -10.51 -3.81 16.66
C TYR A 25 -10.34 -5.22 16.13
N TYR A 26 -10.25 -6.17 17.04
CA TYR A 26 -10.23 -7.59 16.73
C TYR A 26 -11.46 -8.25 17.33
N ASN A 27 -12.17 -9.05 16.54
CA ASN A 27 -13.30 -9.83 17.00
C ASN A 27 -12.82 -11.16 17.57
N TRP A 28 -12.97 -11.33 18.88
CA TRP A 28 -12.68 -12.57 19.58
C TRP A 28 -13.98 -13.12 20.18
N GLN A 29 -14.42 -14.29 19.72
CA GLN A 29 -15.61 -14.96 20.24
C GLN A 29 -16.82 -14.01 20.45
N PHE A 30 -17.15 -13.23 19.41
CA PHE A 30 -18.24 -12.24 19.41
C PHE A 30 -18.01 -10.95 20.22
N VAL A 31 -16.86 -10.79 20.85
CA VAL A 31 -16.48 -9.54 21.55
C VAL A 31 -15.47 -8.76 20.72
N TRP A 32 -15.74 -7.47 20.50
CA TRP A 32 -14.80 -6.57 19.85
C TRP A 32 -13.81 -6.02 20.86
N VAL A 33 -12.55 -6.32 20.71
CA VAL A 33 -11.47 -5.85 21.57
C VAL A 33 -10.62 -4.85 20.79
N LYS A 34 -10.36 -3.70 21.39
CA LYS A 34 -9.43 -2.71 20.81
C LYS A 34 -8.03 -3.30 20.76
N ALA A 35 -7.58 -3.60 19.55
CA ALA A 35 -6.29 -4.26 19.31
C ALA A 35 -5.13 -3.27 19.21
N GLY A 36 -5.40 -2.07 18.72
CA GLY A 36 -4.36 -1.08 18.51
C GLY A 36 -4.84 0.16 17.79
N THR A 37 -3.90 0.85 17.16
CA THR A 37 -4.15 2.05 16.36
C THR A 37 -3.42 1.97 15.02
N ALA A 38 -3.98 2.64 14.02
CA ALA A 38 -3.30 2.93 12.76
C ALA A 38 -3.38 4.44 12.49
N SER A 39 -2.32 5.00 11.92
CA SER A 39 -2.31 6.37 11.43
C SER A 39 -1.77 6.42 10.01
N MET A 40 -2.39 7.24 9.19
CA MET A 40 -1.99 7.47 7.81
C MET A 40 -1.75 8.95 7.59
N SER A 41 -0.67 9.29 6.92
CA SER A 41 -0.34 10.66 6.54
C SER A 41 0.06 10.75 5.07
N VAL A 42 -0.30 11.86 4.42
CA VAL A 42 0.11 12.19 3.05
C VAL A 42 0.76 13.55 3.05
N VAL A 43 1.98 13.64 2.52
CA VAL A 43 2.71 14.92 2.43
C VAL A 43 3.31 15.11 1.03
N LYS A 44 3.48 16.37 0.63
CA LYS A 44 4.32 16.70 -0.53
C LYS A 44 5.76 16.32 -0.25
N SER A 45 6.43 15.77 -1.23
CA SER A 45 7.82 15.32 -1.11
C SER A 45 8.54 15.39 -2.45
N ASN A 46 9.77 14.96 -2.46
CA ASN A 46 10.59 14.77 -3.64
C ASN A 46 11.22 13.38 -3.59
N TYR A 47 11.22 12.67 -4.71
CA TYR A 47 11.88 11.38 -4.84
C TYR A 47 12.86 11.43 -6.00
N HIS A 48 14.15 11.45 -5.71
CA HIS A 48 15.24 11.55 -6.70
C HIS A 48 15.02 12.69 -7.74
N GLY A 49 14.68 13.89 -7.26
CA GLY A 49 14.45 15.07 -8.10
C GLY A 49 13.04 15.17 -8.70
N LYS A 50 12.18 14.17 -8.53
CA LYS A 50 10.80 14.18 -9.02
C LYS A 50 9.83 14.63 -7.92
N PRO A 51 8.92 15.60 -8.20
CA PRO A 51 7.84 15.93 -7.28
C PRO A 51 7.01 14.68 -6.98
N ALA A 52 6.75 14.42 -5.71
CA ALA A 52 6.09 13.20 -5.27
C ALA A 52 5.13 13.46 -4.10
N LEU A 53 4.19 12.53 -3.93
CA LEU A 53 3.43 12.33 -2.71
C LEU A 53 4.11 11.23 -1.90
N ARG A 54 4.43 11.52 -0.65
CA ARG A 54 4.86 10.51 0.32
C ARG A 54 3.68 10.16 1.21
N MET A 55 3.31 8.90 1.23
CA MET A 55 2.31 8.38 2.16
C MET A 55 2.96 7.42 3.14
N ALA A 56 2.60 7.54 4.41
CA ALA A 56 3.02 6.63 5.46
C ALA A 56 1.79 6.08 6.20
N LEU A 57 1.79 4.78 6.47
CA LEU A 57 0.82 4.09 7.32
C LEU A 57 1.59 3.41 8.45
N ILE A 58 1.24 3.74 9.69
CA ILE A 58 1.87 3.20 10.89
C ILE A 58 0.81 2.47 11.69
N THR A 59 1.04 1.19 11.99
CA THR A 59 0.15 0.38 12.82
C THR A 59 0.86 -0.08 14.08
N ARG A 60 0.13 -0.07 15.20
CA ARG A 60 0.67 -0.47 16.50
C ARG A 60 -0.40 -1.18 17.32
N THR A 61 -0.04 -2.30 17.92
CA THR A 61 -0.87 -2.94 18.95
C THR A 61 -0.91 -2.09 20.22
N SER A 62 -1.99 -2.23 20.97
CA SER A 62 -2.16 -1.60 22.28
C SER A 62 -1.19 -2.20 23.31
N LYS A 63 -0.87 -1.44 24.38
CA LYS A 63 -0.01 -1.92 25.46
C LYS A 63 -0.51 -3.23 26.10
N THR A 64 -1.83 -3.41 26.13
CA THR A 64 -2.45 -4.64 26.67
C THR A 64 -2.17 -5.83 25.75
N LEU A 65 -2.34 -5.64 24.44
CA LEU A 65 -2.11 -6.71 23.47
C LEU A 65 -0.62 -7.02 23.28
N ASP A 66 0.26 -6.03 23.48
CA ASP A 66 1.72 -6.21 23.43
C ASP A 66 2.24 -7.29 24.38
N LYS A 67 1.53 -7.57 25.46
CA LYS A 67 1.87 -8.65 26.39
C LYS A 67 1.69 -10.05 25.75
N MET A 68 0.83 -10.15 24.74
CA MET A 68 0.55 -11.38 24.01
C MET A 68 1.23 -11.42 22.65
N PHE A 69 1.13 -10.33 21.91
CA PHE A 69 1.67 -10.23 20.55
C PHE A 69 1.96 -8.78 20.17
N VAL A 70 3.21 -8.47 19.90
CA VAL A 70 3.64 -7.14 19.46
C VAL A 70 3.50 -7.04 17.95
N MET A 71 2.78 -6.02 17.46
CA MET A 71 2.75 -5.64 16.05
C MET A 71 3.16 -4.17 15.91
N ARG A 72 4.16 -3.92 15.10
CA ARG A 72 4.68 -2.59 14.76
C ARG A 72 5.02 -2.59 13.28
N ASP A 73 4.09 -2.13 12.48
CA ASP A 73 4.29 -2.06 11.04
C ASP A 73 4.36 -0.60 10.59
N THR A 74 5.31 -0.33 9.72
CA THR A 74 5.42 0.95 9.03
C THR A 74 5.46 0.68 7.54
N LEU A 75 4.46 1.18 6.83
CA LEU A 75 4.40 1.16 5.38
C LEU A 75 4.64 2.57 4.87
N LEU A 76 5.48 2.70 3.86
CA LEU A 76 5.83 3.96 3.24
C LEU A 76 5.78 3.79 1.72
N CYS A 77 5.21 4.76 1.02
CA CYS A 77 5.36 4.82 -0.44
C CYS A 77 5.65 6.25 -0.92
N TYR A 78 6.28 6.31 -2.08
CA TYR A 78 6.40 7.52 -2.89
C TYR A 78 5.73 7.26 -4.23
N ASN A 79 4.85 8.16 -4.61
CA ASN A 79 4.15 8.14 -5.90
C ASN A 79 4.32 9.50 -6.56
N THR A 80 4.28 9.55 -7.89
CA THR A 80 4.13 10.83 -8.59
C THR A 80 2.82 11.50 -8.21
N LEU A 81 2.63 12.75 -8.60
CA LEU A 81 1.36 13.47 -8.37
C LEU A 81 0.18 12.78 -9.08
N ASP A 82 0.45 12.02 -10.16
CA ASP A 82 -0.50 11.18 -10.89
C ASP A 82 -0.50 9.72 -10.40
N LEU A 83 -0.16 9.50 -9.14
CA LEU A 83 -0.25 8.21 -8.45
C LEU A 83 0.54 7.06 -9.12
N GLU A 84 1.57 7.37 -9.92
CA GLU A 84 2.48 6.36 -10.45
C GLU A 84 3.47 5.93 -9.36
N PRO A 85 3.62 4.64 -9.05
CA PRO A 85 4.53 4.17 -8.03
C PRO A 85 6.00 4.54 -8.32
N LEU A 86 6.75 4.97 -7.32
CA LEU A 86 8.18 5.22 -7.40
C LEU A 86 8.97 4.35 -6.45
N TYR A 87 8.48 4.20 -5.21
CA TYR A 87 9.11 3.41 -4.18
C TYR A 87 8.10 2.98 -3.13
N TYR A 88 8.30 1.80 -2.58
CA TYR A 88 7.54 1.27 -1.46
C TYR A 88 8.45 0.56 -0.46
N ARG A 89 8.13 0.70 0.82
CA ARG A 89 8.79 -0.03 1.90
C ARG A 89 7.78 -0.44 2.96
N LYS A 90 7.82 -1.70 3.37
CA LYS A 90 7.14 -2.21 4.56
C LYS A 90 8.19 -2.72 5.53
N GLY A 91 8.28 -2.11 6.72
CA GLY A 91 8.99 -2.67 7.87
C GLY A 91 7.96 -3.25 8.82
N ALA A 92 7.98 -4.55 9.06
CA ALA A 92 7.00 -5.24 9.86
C ALA A 92 7.65 -5.97 11.03
N ARG A 93 7.24 -5.61 12.25
CA ARG A 93 7.56 -6.37 13.46
C ARG A 93 6.31 -7.09 13.96
N GLU A 94 6.32 -8.40 13.79
CA GLU A 94 5.24 -9.30 14.16
C GLU A 94 5.73 -10.29 15.22
N GLY A 95 5.43 -10.01 16.47
CA GLY A 95 6.00 -10.74 17.62
C GLY A 95 7.53 -10.56 17.69
N LYS A 96 8.26 -11.65 17.58
CA LYS A 96 9.75 -11.66 17.54
C LYS A 96 10.33 -11.52 16.13
N ARG A 97 9.50 -11.58 15.09
CA ARG A 97 9.95 -11.49 13.70
C ARG A 97 10.01 -10.04 13.26
N TYR A 98 11.07 -9.70 12.53
CA TYR A 98 11.19 -8.43 11.83
C TYR A 98 11.58 -8.67 10.37
N THR A 99 10.82 -8.12 9.45
CA THR A 99 11.07 -8.23 8.02
C THR A 99 10.96 -6.86 7.37
N VAL A 100 11.70 -6.67 6.28
CA VAL A 100 11.59 -5.48 5.43
C VAL A 100 11.31 -5.93 4.01
N ASP A 101 10.27 -5.36 3.40
CA ASP A 101 9.98 -5.48 1.99
C ASP A 101 10.12 -4.12 1.32
N GLU A 102 10.75 -4.09 0.15
CA GLU A 102 10.90 -2.89 -0.66
C GLU A 102 10.55 -3.18 -2.12
N ALA A 103 9.98 -2.19 -2.78
CA ALA A 103 9.78 -2.19 -4.22
C ALA A 103 10.29 -0.88 -4.81
N PHE A 104 11.13 -0.97 -5.82
CA PHE A 104 11.68 0.14 -6.58
C PHE A 104 11.09 0.09 -7.98
N TYR A 105 10.53 1.20 -8.43
CA TYR A 105 9.88 1.28 -9.73
C TYR A 105 10.61 2.28 -10.62
N SER A 106 10.85 1.89 -11.85
CA SER A 106 11.32 2.77 -12.90
C SER A 106 10.58 2.48 -14.22
N TYR A 107 10.62 3.44 -15.13
CA TYR A 107 9.82 3.40 -16.35
C TYR A 107 10.68 3.78 -17.53
N SER A 108 10.74 2.92 -18.55
CA SER A 108 11.43 3.18 -19.82
C SER A 108 10.84 2.34 -20.95
N ASN A 109 10.86 2.87 -22.16
CA ASN A 109 10.46 2.13 -23.38
C ASN A 109 9.10 1.40 -23.24
N ASN A 110 8.11 2.05 -22.65
CA ASN A 110 6.77 1.50 -22.42
C ASN A 110 6.72 0.29 -21.45
N HIS A 111 7.79 0.10 -20.67
CA HIS A 111 7.86 -0.93 -19.65
C HIS A 111 7.99 -0.32 -18.27
N GLN A 112 7.40 -1.02 -17.29
CA GLN A 112 7.67 -0.84 -15.89
C GLN A 112 8.74 -1.83 -15.45
N HIS A 113 9.83 -1.32 -14.90
CA HIS A 113 10.86 -2.14 -14.26
C HIS A 113 10.61 -2.13 -12.76
N VAL A 114 10.44 -3.31 -12.19
CA VAL A 114 10.19 -3.50 -10.76
C VAL A 114 11.32 -4.30 -10.15
N LYS A 115 12.04 -3.70 -9.22
CA LYS A 115 13.05 -4.38 -8.43
C LYS A 115 12.51 -4.58 -7.02
N LEU A 116 12.43 -5.82 -6.58
CA LEU A 116 11.89 -6.22 -5.29
C LEU A 116 13.02 -6.69 -4.38
N HIS A 117 12.93 -6.31 -3.12
CA HIS A 117 13.84 -6.69 -2.06
C HIS A 117 13.06 -7.19 -0.85
N ARG A 118 13.53 -8.28 -0.26
CA ARG A 118 13.09 -8.73 1.08
C ARG A 118 14.31 -8.99 1.96
N GLN A 119 14.35 -8.33 3.10
CA GLN A 119 15.20 -8.72 4.22
C GLN A 119 14.37 -9.62 5.13
N LYS A 120 14.84 -10.87 5.30
CA LYS A 120 14.22 -11.85 6.20
C LYS A 120 14.61 -11.60 7.65
N ASN A 121 13.85 -12.20 8.56
CA ASN A 121 14.13 -12.09 10.00
C ASN A 121 15.53 -12.60 10.43
N ASN A 122 16.09 -13.54 9.70
CA ASN A 122 17.47 -14.05 9.92
C ASN A 122 18.56 -13.16 9.31
N GLY A 123 18.19 -12.04 8.69
CA GLY A 123 19.12 -11.12 8.04
C GLY A 123 19.40 -11.42 6.57
N ASP A 124 18.93 -12.54 6.03
CA ASP A 124 19.10 -12.85 4.61
C ASP A 124 18.37 -11.86 3.73
N HIS A 125 18.93 -11.60 2.56
CA HIS A 125 18.35 -10.74 1.54
C HIS A 125 17.93 -11.55 0.31
N VAL A 126 16.74 -11.25 -0.22
CA VAL A 126 16.23 -11.80 -1.48
C VAL A 126 15.94 -10.64 -2.42
N TRP A 127 16.43 -10.74 -3.66
CA TRP A 127 16.22 -9.75 -4.70
C TRP A 127 15.60 -10.41 -5.93
N ASN A 128 14.60 -9.77 -6.52
CA ASN A 128 14.01 -10.16 -7.80
C ASN A 128 13.76 -8.92 -8.65
N GLU A 129 13.87 -9.10 -9.96
CA GLU A 129 13.63 -8.03 -10.93
C GLU A 129 12.62 -8.49 -11.99
N PHE A 130 11.75 -7.58 -12.38
CA PHE A 130 10.70 -7.83 -13.37
C PHE A 130 10.67 -6.69 -14.38
N ASN A 131 10.53 -7.04 -15.65
CA ASN A 131 10.29 -6.10 -16.74
C ASN A 131 8.89 -6.38 -17.29
N ARG A 132 8.00 -5.39 -17.23
CA ARG A 132 6.56 -5.58 -17.44
C ARG A 132 5.99 -4.55 -18.38
N THR A 133 5.07 -4.98 -19.25
CA THR A 133 4.20 -4.10 -20.03
C THR A 133 2.94 -3.72 -19.25
N ALA A 134 2.48 -4.57 -18.31
CA ALA A 134 1.37 -4.31 -17.40
C ALA A 134 1.89 -3.81 -16.06
N CYS A 135 1.25 -2.77 -15.50
CA CYS A 135 1.65 -2.16 -14.25
C CYS A 135 1.40 -3.07 -13.05
N ALA A 136 2.41 -3.18 -12.18
CA ALA A 136 2.27 -3.69 -10.83
C ALA A 136 2.32 -2.53 -9.83
N TYR A 137 1.61 -2.68 -8.73
CA TYR A 137 1.52 -1.69 -7.66
C TYR A 137 1.89 -2.34 -6.34
N ASP A 138 2.37 -1.55 -5.39
CA ASP A 138 2.41 -1.98 -3.99
C ASP A 138 1.06 -1.72 -3.31
N MET A 139 0.91 -2.26 -2.11
CA MET A 139 -0.31 -2.15 -1.32
C MET A 139 -0.73 -0.69 -1.06
N MET A 140 0.23 0.21 -0.84
CA MET A 140 -0.04 1.60 -0.56
C MET A 140 -0.42 2.37 -1.84
N SER A 141 0.29 2.13 -2.93
CA SER A 141 0.02 2.76 -4.23
C SER A 141 -1.36 2.36 -4.77
N ILE A 142 -1.76 1.09 -4.63
CA ILE A 142 -3.11 0.68 -5.05
C ILE A 142 -4.19 1.28 -4.16
N PHE A 143 -3.93 1.44 -2.87
CA PHE A 143 -4.85 2.10 -1.96
C PHE A 143 -5.06 3.57 -2.34
N LEU A 144 -4.00 4.33 -2.65
CA LEU A 144 -4.10 5.70 -3.14
C LEU A 144 -4.92 5.77 -4.45
N ARG A 145 -4.60 4.88 -5.38
CA ARG A 145 -5.29 4.81 -6.68
C ARG A 145 -6.77 4.45 -6.51
N ALA A 146 -7.10 3.49 -5.66
CA ALA A 146 -8.49 3.06 -5.42
C ALA A 146 -9.35 4.18 -4.84
N ARG A 147 -8.80 5.07 -4.02
CA ARG A 147 -9.49 6.26 -3.51
C ARG A 147 -9.91 7.23 -4.61
N SER A 148 -9.22 7.23 -5.74
CA SER A 148 -9.54 8.06 -6.91
C SER A 148 -10.46 7.37 -7.92
N PHE A 149 -10.89 6.13 -7.70
CA PHE A 149 -11.84 5.46 -8.57
C PHE A 149 -13.21 6.12 -8.47
N ASN A 150 -13.91 6.21 -9.62
CA ASN A 150 -15.31 6.61 -9.65
C ASN A 150 -16.20 5.37 -9.74
N PRO A 151 -16.85 4.95 -8.64
CA PRO A 151 -17.67 3.75 -8.62
C PRO A 151 -19.13 4.00 -9.06
N GLU A 152 -19.52 5.18 -9.52
CA GLU A 152 -20.91 5.51 -9.84
C GLU A 152 -21.51 4.58 -10.89
N SER A 153 -20.71 4.16 -11.88
CA SER A 153 -21.11 3.20 -12.91
C SER A 153 -20.91 1.73 -12.50
N TRP A 154 -20.42 1.47 -11.29
CA TRP A 154 -20.06 0.12 -10.87
C TRP A 154 -21.24 -0.59 -10.21
N LYS A 155 -21.48 -1.82 -10.64
CA LYS A 155 -22.42 -2.73 -9.96
C LYS A 155 -21.71 -3.39 -8.78
N LYS A 156 -22.45 -3.62 -7.69
CA LYS A 156 -21.98 -4.44 -6.55
C LYS A 156 -21.48 -5.80 -7.05
N GLY A 157 -20.32 -6.22 -6.57
CA GLY A 157 -19.65 -7.44 -7.03
C GLY A 157 -18.68 -7.24 -8.20
N LYS A 158 -18.55 -6.02 -8.76
CA LYS A 158 -17.54 -5.75 -9.78
C LYS A 158 -16.15 -6.05 -9.24
N ARG A 159 -15.38 -6.84 -9.98
CA ARG A 159 -14.00 -7.23 -9.64
C ARG A 159 -13.01 -6.61 -10.63
N ILE A 160 -11.89 -6.15 -10.08
CA ILE A 160 -10.76 -5.63 -10.84
C ILE A 160 -9.54 -6.45 -10.43
N HIS A 161 -8.85 -7.04 -11.41
CA HIS A 161 -7.61 -7.77 -11.20
C HIS A 161 -6.43 -6.81 -11.32
N ILE A 162 -5.58 -6.79 -10.30
CA ILE A 162 -4.46 -5.85 -10.21
C ILE A 162 -3.22 -6.62 -9.78
N PRO A 163 -2.13 -6.60 -10.58
CA PRO A 163 -0.84 -7.11 -10.13
C PRO A 163 -0.32 -6.26 -8.98
N ILE A 164 0.03 -6.90 -7.86
CA ILE A 164 0.64 -6.23 -6.70
C ILE A 164 1.94 -6.90 -6.29
N THR A 165 2.85 -6.12 -5.74
CA THR A 165 4.08 -6.63 -5.15
C THR A 165 3.80 -7.16 -3.74
N ASP A 166 4.28 -8.36 -3.45
CA ASP A 166 4.20 -9.01 -2.14
C ASP A 166 5.55 -9.66 -1.81
N GLY A 167 6.33 -8.96 -1.01
CA GLY A 167 7.72 -9.33 -0.76
C GLY A 167 8.51 -9.45 -2.07
N PRO A 168 9.19 -10.58 -2.34
CA PRO A 168 9.99 -10.76 -3.54
C PRO A 168 9.18 -11.22 -4.77
N LYS A 169 7.85 -11.18 -4.74
CA LYS A 169 6.97 -11.69 -5.79
C LYS A 169 6.00 -10.61 -6.28
N ILE A 170 5.44 -10.85 -7.47
CA ILE A 170 4.27 -10.13 -7.96
C ILE A 170 3.12 -11.14 -8.03
N ILE A 171 2.02 -10.81 -7.37
CA ILE A 171 0.81 -11.63 -7.31
C ILE A 171 -0.36 -10.90 -7.96
N ASN A 172 -1.40 -11.61 -8.35
CA ASN A 172 -2.63 -11.02 -8.88
C ASN A 172 -3.64 -10.85 -7.75
N ALA A 173 -3.88 -9.61 -7.35
CA ALA A 173 -4.89 -9.27 -6.35
C ALA A 173 -6.24 -8.96 -7.00
N ILE A 174 -7.31 -9.13 -6.25
CA ILE A 174 -8.67 -8.82 -6.67
C ILE A 174 -9.22 -7.72 -5.76
N LEU A 175 -9.60 -6.59 -6.37
CA LEU A 175 -10.37 -5.56 -5.73
C LEU A 175 -11.85 -5.76 -6.08
N GLU A 176 -12.71 -5.98 -5.08
CA GLU A 176 -14.14 -6.16 -5.28
C GLU A 176 -14.93 -4.99 -4.71
N TYR A 177 -15.80 -4.39 -5.54
CA TYR A 177 -16.70 -3.33 -5.11
C TYR A 177 -17.89 -3.91 -4.35
N LYS A 178 -18.03 -3.59 -3.07
CA LYS A 178 -19.10 -4.07 -2.19
C LYS A 178 -20.34 -3.14 -2.13
N GLY A 179 -20.28 -1.99 -2.83
CA GLY A 179 -21.33 -0.98 -2.76
C GLY A 179 -21.04 0.11 -1.72
N LYS A 180 -21.94 1.07 -1.62
CA LYS A 180 -21.89 2.13 -0.60
C LYS A 180 -22.48 1.60 0.72
N THR A 181 -21.89 1.99 1.84
CA THR A 181 -22.38 1.67 3.17
C THR A 181 -22.14 2.86 4.10
N THR A 182 -22.96 2.95 5.14
CA THR A 182 -22.73 3.94 6.20
C THR A 182 -21.88 3.31 7.28
N VAL A 183 -20.80 3.99 7.65
CA VAL A 183 -19.93 3.60 8.75
C VAL A 183 -20.05 4.64 9.84
N LYS A 184 -20.25 4.20 11.10
CA LYS A 184 -20.13 5.10 12.25
C LYS A 184 -18.66 5.31 12.54
N ALA A 185 -18.25 6.57 12.64
CA ALA A 185 -16.94 6.93 13.18
C ALA A 185 -17.04 6.96 14.71
N ASP A 186 -15.99 6.52 15.40
CA ASP A 186 -15.85 6.62 16.85
C ASP A 186 -15.49 8.06 17.26
#